data_c5e0e10daf350b4180078f9cc7658391
#
_entry.id   c5e0e10daf350b4180078f9cc7658391
#
_cell.length_a   1.000
_cell.length_b   1.000
_cell.length_c   1.000
_cell.angle_alpha   90.00
_cell.angle_beta   90.00
_cell.angle_gamma   90.00
#
_symmetry.space_group_name_H-M   'P 1'
#
loop_
_entity.id
_entity.type
_entity.pdbx_description
1 polymer ?
#
loop_
_entity_poly.entity_id
_entity_poly.type
_entity_poly.pdbx_seq_one_letter_code
_entity_poly.pdbx_strand_id
1 'polypeptide(L)'
;MDIKKLKQEYPILLDYMQQHGYGKVAIEGIQVRLKELFEQEGHYTSYEDFYKKLLESKGIGIGDKRSKYYRLSVRRIEAFDEYGHLPDRFIFTPTLHKDSSMSRLNGMFKAIIEHHKEKATQAGKSTGTIIKELKSAASFFAFMQDKGAYTLKDITEPLILSYFYDGWKQLRGYSCQRSISRVLHSTKGLPCQEECERICDIMPPLKNIRKNFAILSDDEIAIIASALENNKSKLSLRDKAVITIAMYTGLRGCDIAKMTIENIDFELDLITLEQSKTHQKLVLPLRAVVGNTIMEYLKEERPKNIKTRRLFTHLYDPEKPISPSIIGQISRRFFDKIGIRKEECQNGIRLFRRYLATKLLSNGITPRYISEIMGHISPESLNPYIDADIVHLRECGIDISIYPVGEEVFDV
;
A
#
# COMPACT_ATOMS: atom_id res chain seq x y z
N MET A 1 3.32 33.23 5.53
CA MET A 1 3.25 33.43 4.06
C MET A 1 3.83 34.80 3.73
N ASP A 2 4.99 34.85 3.14
CA ASP A 2 5.69 36.08 2.73
C ASP A 2 5.76 36.16 1.20
N ILE A 3 4.75 36.79 0.59
CA ILE A 3 4.62 36.85 -0.87
C ILE A 3 5.73 37.70 -1.50
N LYS A 4 6.24 38.72 -0.83
CA LYS A 4 7.32 39.57 -1.35
C LYS A 4 8.63 38.77 -1.46
N LYS A 5 8.97 38.05 -0.40
CA LYS A 5 10.12 37.15 -0.38
C LYS A 5 9.96 36.02 -1.42
N LEU A 6 8.78 35.42 -1.46
CA LEU A 6 8.50 34.32 -2.41
C LEU A 6 8.63 34.79 -3.87
N LYS A 7 8.20 36.01 -4.22
CA LYS A 7 8.39 36.58 -5.56
C LYS A 7 9.86 36.74 -5.96
N GLN A 8 10.75 36.89 -5.01
CA GLN A 8 12.19 37.01 -5.28
C GLN A 8 12.86 35.64 -5.35
N GLU A 9 12.45 34.69 -4.51
CA GLU A 9 13.14 33.41 -4.30
C GLU A 9 12.54 32.23 -5.07
N TYR A 10 11.31 32.30 -5.62
CA TYR A 10 10.68 31.17 -6.32
C TYR A 10 11.49 30.60 -7.49
N PRO A 11 12.35 31.35 -8.20
CA PRO A 11 13.19 30.75 -9.24
C PRO A 11 14.09 29.64 -8.69
N ILE A 12 14.59 29.78 -7.47
CA ILE A 12 15.42 28.78 -6.79
C ILE A 12 14.64 27.46 -6.65
N LEU A 13 13.36 27.54 -6.31
CA LEU A 13 12.49 26.36 -6.22
C LEU A 13 12.31 25.67 -7.56
N LEU A 14 12.08 26.44 -8.62
CA LEU A 14 11.86 25.89 -9.97
C LEU A 14 13.14 25.29 -10.55
N ASP A 15 14.26 25.97 -10.41
CA ASP A 15 15.58 25.49 -10.86
C ASP A 15 15.98 24.20 -10.13
N TYR A 16 15.78 24.16 -8.81
CA TYR A 16 15.98 22.93 -8.04
C TYR A 16 15.16 21.77 -8.58
N MET A 17 13.87 22.02 -8.84
CA MET A 17 13.00 20.97 -9.38
C MET A 17 13.43 20.49 -10.76
N GLN A 18 13.89 21.40 -11.59
CA GLN A 18 14.37 21.08 -12.93
C GLN A 18 15.66 20.24 -12.88
N GLN A 19 16.64 20.65 -12.08
CA GLN A 19 17.91 19.94 -11.88
C GLN A 19 17.72 18.54 -11.26
N HIS A 20 16.71 18.39 -10.39
CA HIS A 20 16.39 17.10 -9.75
C HIS A 20 15.35 16.26 -10.51
N GLY A 21 15.16 16.55 -11.82
CA GLY A 21 14.38 15.72 -12.74
C GLY A 21 12.88 15.61 -12.38
N TYR A 22 12.28 16.67 -11.83
CA TYR A 22 10.83 16.74 -11.70
C TYR A 22 10.18 16.82 -13.07
N GLY A 23 9.08 16.06 -13.27
CA GLY A 23 8.37 16.06 -14.56
C GLY A 23 7.76 17.44 -14.87
N LYS A 24 7.71 17.78 -16.17
CA LYS A 24 7.19 19.05 -16.69
C LYS A 24 5.85 19.46 -16.05
N VAL A 25 4.89 18.53 -15.97
CA VAL A 25 3.57 18.76 -15.34
C VAL A 25 3.67 19.20 -13.87
N ALA A 26 4.65 18.71 -13.12
CA ALA A 26 4.82 19.09 -11.72
C ALA A 26 5.38 20.50 -11.56
N ILE A 27 6.29 20.90 -12.45
CA ILE A 27 6.89 22.25 -12.48
C ILE A 27 5.84 23.25 -12.95
N GLU A 28 5.16 23.00 -14.06
CA GLU A 28 4.05 23.81 -14.57
C GLU A 28 2.95 23.99 -13.52
N GLY A 29 2.61 22.90 -12.78
CA GLY A 29 1.63 22.97 -11.71
C GLY A 29 2.03 23.94 -10.59
N ILE A 30 3.30 24.06 -10.25
CA ILE A 30 3.79 25.05 -9.27
C ILE A 30 3.79 26.45 -9.89
N GLN A 31 4.25 26.61 -11.12
CA GLN A 31 4.26 27.91 -11.79
C GLN A 31 2.86 28.51 -11.87
N VAL A 32 1.87 27.71 -12.26
CA VAL A 32 0.47 28.19 -12.32
C VAL A 32 -0.05 28.57 -10.93
N ARG A 33 0.28 27.81 -9.89
CA ARG A 33 -0.13 28.15 -8.51
C ARG A 33 0.57 29.40 -7.98
N LEU A 34 1.84 29.59 -8.30
CA LEU A 34 2.55 30.83 -7.96
C LEU A 34 1.92 32.03 -8.67
N LYS A 35 1.59 31.90 -9.96
CA LYS A 35 0.90 32.95 -10.71
C LYS A 35 -0.45 33.31 -10.06
N GLU A 36 -1.30 32.32 -9.79
CA GLU A 36 -2.59 32.51 -9.12
C GLU A 36 -2.43 33.19 -7.73
N LEU A 37 -1.40 32.82 -6.97
CA LEU A 37 -1.10 33.39 -5.68
C LEU A 37 -0.64 34.86 -5.78
N PHE A 38 0.19 35.18 -6.78
CA PHE A 38 0.73 36.53 -6.99
C PHE A 38 -0.28 37.52 -7.57
N GLU A 39 -1.20 37.04 -8.43
CA GLU A 39 -2.28 37.87 -9.00
C GLU A 39 -3.31 38.32 -7.96
N GLN A 40 -3.44 37.56 -6.88
CA GLN A 40 -4.42 37.85 -5.82
C GLN A 40 -3.72 38.13 -4.47
N GLU A 41 -2.62 38.90 -4.50
CA GLU A 41 -1.87 39.27 -3.32
C GLU A 41 -2.78 40.03 -2.31
N GLY A 42 -2.74 39.59 -1.07
CA GLY A 42 -3.58 40.17 0.02
C GLY A 42 -4.97 39.51 0.17
N HIS A 43 -5.41 38.66 -0.75
CA HIS A 43 -6.70 37.96 -0.64
C HIS A 43 -6.66 36.69 0.22
N TYR A 44 -5.46 36.22 0.56
CA TYR A 44 -5.27 34.97 1.29
C TYR A 44 -4.56 35.21 2.62
N THR A 45 -5.12 34.64 3.68
CA THR A 45 -4.56 34.72 5.03
C THR A 45 -3.52 33.64 5.31
N SER A 46 -3.58 32.54 4.59
CA SER A 46 -2.67 31.39 4.74
C SER A 46 -2.67 30.53 3.47
N TYR A 47 -1.70 29.60 3.36
CA TYR A 47 -1.69 28.61 2.29
C TYR A 47 -2.89 27.65 2.34
N GLU A 48 -3.44 27.41 3.52
CA GLU A 48 -4.68 26.63 3.64
C GLU A 48 -5.89 27.38 3.10
N ASP A 49 -6.01 28.67 3.38
CA ASP A 49 -7.04 29.54 2.83
C ASP A 49 -6.93 29.64 1.30
N PHE A 50 -5.71 29.85 0.79
CA PHE A 50 -5.44 29.80 -0.65
C PHE A 50 -5.88 28.46 -1.27
N TYR A 51 -5.52 27.33 -0.66
CA TYR A 51 -5.90 26.02 -1.16
C TYR A 51 -7.42 25.81 -1.19
N LYS A 52 -8.14 26.21 -0.13
CA LYS A 52 -9.61 26.11 -0.07
C LYS A 52 -10.28 26.94 -1.15
N LYS A 53 -9.94 28.22 -1.26
CA LYS A 53 -10.50 29.12 -2.29
C LYS A 53 -10.15 28.67 -3.71
N LEU A 54 -8.94 28.12 -3.91
CA LEU A 54 -8.52 27.54 -5.17
C LEU A 54 -9.41 26.35 -5.59
N LEU A 55 -9.73 25.46 -4.67
CA LEU A 55 -10.63 24.34 -4.96
C LEU A 55 -12.05 24.80 -5.27
N GLU A 56 -12.56 25.77 -4.52
CA GLU A 56 -13.88 26.38 -4.73
C GLU A 56 -13.96 27.03 -6.12
N SER A 57 -12.97 27.82 -6.51
CA SER A 57 -12.92 28.47 -7.84
C SER A 57 -12.89 27.48 -9.01
N LYS A 58 -12.41 26.26 -8.78
CA LYS A 58 -12.35 25.18 -9.80
C LYS A 58 -13.52 24.20 -9.69
N GLY A 59 -14.46 24.38 -8.76
CA GLY A 59 -15.56 23.45 -8.51
C GLY A 59 -15.10 22.06 -8.06
N ILE A 60 -14.01 21.96 -7.31
CA ILE A 60 -13.39 20.70 -6.90
C ILE A 60 -13.63 20.48 -5.41
N GLY A 61 -14.33 19.39 -5.07
CA GLY A 61 -14.52 19.00 -3.67
C GLY A 61 -13.22 18.48 -3.03
N ILE A 62 -13.07 18.67 -1.72
CA ILE A 62 -11.88 18.24 -0.93
C ILE A 62 -11.62 16.72 -1.04
N GLY A 63 -12.64 15.91 -1.30
CA GLY A 63 -12.54 14.45 -1.51
C GLY A 63 -12.19 14.01 -2.92
N ASP A 64 -12.23 14.91 -3.91
CA ASP A 64 -11.93 14.60 -5.31
C ASP A 64 -10.44 14.20 -5.48
N LYS A 65 -10.20 13.25 -6.38
CA LYS A 65 -8.82 12.84 -6.70
C LYS A 65 -7.96 14.02 -7.22
N ARG A 66 -8.59 14.97 -7.94
CA ARG A 66 -7.95 16.17 -8.46
C ARG A 66 -7.47 17.10 -7.34
N SER A 67 -8.17 17.16 -6.20
CA SER A 67 -7.76 17.99 -5.05
C SER A 67 -6.37 17.64 -4.53
N LYS A 68 -5.94 16.37 -4.66
CA LYS A 68 -4.60 15.93 -4.25
C LYS A 68 -3.47 16.58 -5.05
N TYR A 69 -3.70 16.79 -6.35
CA TYR A 69 -2.73 17.45 -7.23
C TYR A 69 -2.51 18.92 -6.83
N TYR A 70 -3.62 19.65 -6.64
CA TYR A 70 -3.57 21.05 -6.16
C TYR A 70 -2.90 21.17 -4.79
N ARG A 71 -3.30 20.31 -3.87
CA ARG A 71 -2.72 20.24 -2.54
C ARG A 71 -1.20 20.02 -2.56
N LEU A 72 -0.71 19.14 -3.43
CA LEU A 72 0.72 18.85 -3.53
C LEU A 72 1.52 20.06 -4.01
N SER A 73 1.00 20.79 -4.98
CA SER A 73 1.65 22.01 -5.50
C SER A 73 1.68 23.13 -4.44
N VAL A 74 0.54 23.41 -3.80
CA VAL A 74 0.45 24.45 -2.75
C VAL A 74 1.38 24.14 -1.58
N ARG A 75 1.44 22.87 -1.15
CA ARG A 75 2.32 22.44 -0.05
C ARG A 75 3.80 22.57 -0.35
N ARG A 76 4.22 22.41 -1.59
CA ARG A 76 5.61 22.61 -1.98
C ARG A 76 5.98 24.08 -1.91
N ILE A 77 5.07 24.95 -2.32
CA ILE A 77 5.24 26.39 -2.23
C ILE A 77 5.32 26.81 -0.75
N GLU A 78 4.38 26.36 0.07
CA GLU A 78 4.35 26.61 1.51
C GLU A 78 5.63 26.15 2.22
N ALA A 79 6.08 24.92 1.95
CA ALA A 79 7.28 24.36 2.55
C ALA A 79 8.54 25.17 2.17
N PHE A 80 8.59 25.69 0.96
CA PHE A 80 9.67 26.55 0.51
C PHE A 80 9.61 27.93 1.15
N ASP A 81 8.45 28.59 1.14
CA ASP A 81 8.27 29.95 1.67
C ASP A 81 8.45 30.02 3.21
N GLU A 82 7.78 29.11 3.95
CA GLU A 82 7.74 29.18 5.41
C GLU A 82 8.94 28.51 6.10
N TYR A 83 9.50 27.48 5.49
CA TYR A 83 10.54 26.66 6.13
C TYR A 83 11.86 26.62 5.32
N GLY A 84 11.93 27.25 4.15
CA GLY A 84 13.08 27.15 3.25
C GLY A 84 13.35 25.75 2.71
N HIS A 85 12.36 24.86 2.80
CA HIS A 85 12.52 23.48 2.40
C HIS A 85 12.32 23.31 0.90
N LEU A 86 13.37 22.93 0.20
CA LEU A 86 13.27 22.49 -1.18
C LEU A 86 12.52 21.14 -1.27
N PRO A 87 11.71 20.93 -2.32
CA PRO A 87 10.88 19.75 -2.40
C PRO A 87 11.71 18.48 -2.54
N ASP A 88 11.78 17.69 -1.48
CA ASP A 88 12.28 16.35 -1.52
C ASP A 88 11.12 15.40 -1.86
N ARG A 89 11.33 14.48 -2.82
CA ARG A 89 10.35 13.44 -3.18
C ARG A 89 10.08 12.46 -2.06
N PHE A 90 10.93 12.42 -1.06
CA PHE A 90 10.95 11.44 0.02
C PHE A 90 10.62 12.04 1.40
N ILE A 91 10.91 13.31 1.62
CA ILE A 91 10.56 14.01 2.87
C ILE A 91 9.20 14.67 2.65
N PHE A 92 8.20 14.04 3.18
CA PHE A 92 6.85 14.55 3.16
C PHE A 92 6.62 15.33 4.46
N THR A 93 6.86 16.63 4.43
CA THR A 93 6.44 17.54 5.52
C THR A 93 4.96 17.86 5.30
N PRO A 94 4.05 17.39 6.16
CA PRO A 94 2.64 17.71 6.03
C PRO A 94 2.39 19.08 6.66
N THR A 95 2.36 20.12 5.86
CA THR A 95 2.11 21.47 6.32
C THR A 95 0.65 21.88 6.15
N LEU A 96 -0.02 21.51 5.06
CA LEU A 96 -1.47 21.62 4.98
C LEU A 96 -2.13 20.54 5.83
N HIS A 97 -2.44 20.82 7.05
CA HIS A 97 -3.13 19.88 7.93
C HIS A 97 -4.54 19.60 7.41
N LYS A 98 -4.73 18.40 6.89
CA LYS A 98 -6.01 17.75 7.09
C LYS A 98 -6.03 17.44 8.59
N ASP A 99 -7.01 17.95 9.34
CA ASP A 99 -7.22 17.54 10.71
C ASP A 99 -7.24 16.02 10.75
N SER A 100 -6.17 15.43 11.25
CA SER A 100 -6.12 13.99 11.37
C SER A 100 -7.09 13.60 12.49
N SER A 101 -7.75 12.44 12.36
CA SER A 101 -8.58 11.98 13.48
C SER A 101 -7.81 12.04 14.81
N MET A 102 -6.51 11.80 14.79
CA MET A 102 -5.64 11.84 15.95
C MET A 102 -5.48 13.25 16.55
N SER A 103 -5.37 14.32 15.71
CA SER A 103 -5.19 15.70 16.21
C SER A 103 -6.42 16.22 16.95
N ARG A 104 -7.62 15.76 16.58
CA ARG A 104 -8.91 16.18 17.14
C ARG A 104 -9.29 15.48 18.45
N LEU A 105 -8.58 14.40 18.81
CA LEU A 105 -8.91 13.62 20.01
C LEU A 105 -8.65 14.40 21.29
N ASN A 106 -9.50 14.16 22.30
CA ASN A 106 -9.26 14.61 23.67
C ASN A 106 -8.05 13.90 24.30
N GLY A 107 -7.61 14.40 25.46
CA GLY A 107 -6.44 13.85 26.16
C GLY A 107 -6.57 12.37 26.55
N MET A 108 -7.77 11.93 26.99
CA MET A 108 -8.02 10.53 27.37
C MET A 108 -7.83 9.58 26.20
N PHE A 109 -8.49 9.84 25.07
CA PHE A 109 -8.41 8.96 23.89
C PHE A 109 -7.01 8.98 23.26
N LYS A 110 -6.33 10.13 23.28
CA LYS A 110 -4.92 10.23 22.87
C LYS A 110 -4.02 9.35 23.74
N ALA A 111 -4.18 9.42 25.06
CA ALA A 111 -3.38 8.63 26.01
C ALA A 111 -3.51 7.12 25.75
N ILE A 112 -4.71 6.60 25.50
CA ILE A 112 -4.93 5.20 25.14
C ILE A 112 -4.17 4.80 23.88
N ILE A 113 -4.23 5.64 22.85
CA ILE A 113 -3.58 5.36 21.56
C ILE A 113 -2.06 5.41 21.70
N GLU A 114 -1.52 6.39 22.44
CA GLU A 114 -0.09 6.52 22.69
C GLU A 114 0.45 5.37 23.51
N HIS A 115 -0.28 4.97 24.57
CA HIS A 115 0.07 3.78 25.35
C HIS A 115 0.15 2.53 24.46
N HIS A 116 -0.83 2.32 23.57
CA HIS A 116 -0.77 1.20 22.64
C HIS A 116 0.46 1.28 21.73
N LYS A 117 0.78 2.46 21.20
CA LYS A 117 1.94 2.69 20.34
C LYS A 117 3.23 2.27 21.06
N GLU A 118 3.42 2.70 22.29
CA GLU A 118 4.61 2.37 23.08
C GLU A 118 4.71 0.87 23.31
N LYS A 119 3.64 0.26 23.84
CA LYS A 119 3.57 -1.18 24.11
C LYS A 119 3.79 -2.04 22.86
N ALA A 120 3.17 -1.66 21.74
CA ALA A 120 3.33 -2.36 20.47
C ALA A 120 4.73 -2.21 19.89
N THR A 121 5.38 -1.05 20.09
CA THR A 121 6.78 -0.82 19.68
C THR A 121 7.74 -1.66 20.53
N GLN A 122 7.56 -1.68 21.84
CA GLN A 122 8.35 -2.53 22.75
C GLN A 122 8.21 -4.02 22.42
N ALA A 123 7.00 -4.45 22.03
CA ALA A 123 6.74 -5.83 21.58
C ALA A 123 7.28 -6.15 20.18
N GLY A 124 8.01 -5.24 19.52
CA GLY A 124 8.62 -5.47 18.22
C GLY A 124 7.63 -5.57 17.05
N LYS A 125 6.39 -5.08 17.20
CA LYS A 125 5.43 -5.08 16.09
C LYS A 125 5.92 -4.22 14.92
N SER A 126 5.61 -4.65 13.70
CA SER A 126 5.96 -3.88 12.51
C SER A 126 5.29 -2.50 12.51
N THR A 127 6.04 -1.46 12.11
CA THR A 127 5.56 -0.08 12.02
C THR A 127 4.27 0.05 11.21
N GLY A 128 4.14 -0.72 10.11
CA GLY A 128 2.93 -0.71 9.28
C GLY A 128 1.69 -1.24 10.02
N THR A 129 1.86 -2.25 10.87
CA THR A 129 0.78 -2.78 11.72
C THR A 129 0.38 -1.77 12.78
N ILE A 130 1.35 -1.18 13.47
CA ILE A 130 1.11 -0.15 14.50
C ILE A 130 0.32 1.03 13.88
N ILE A 131 0.80 1.60 12.78
CA ILE A 131 0.12 2.73 12.11
C ILE A 131 -1.32 2.38 11.73
N LYS A 132 -1.58 1.16 11.27
CA LYS A 132 -2.94 0.71 10.92
C LYS A 132 -3.83 0.65 12.17
N GLU A 133 -3.34 0.07 13.26
CA GLU A 133 -4.06 -0.04 14.52
C GLU A 133 -4.37 1.35 15.09
N LEU A 134 -3.37 2.24 15.16
CA LEU A 134 -3.54 3.62 15.62
C LEU A 134 -4.55 4.42 14.77
N LYS A 135 -4.48 4.31 13.45
CA LYS A 135 -5.43 5.00 12.55
C LYS A 135 -6.86 4.50 12.74
N SER A 136 -7.05 3.20 12.92
CA SER A 136 -8.38 2.62 13.14
C SER A 136 -8.97 3.11 14.47
N ALA A 137 -8.19 3.08 15.56
CA ALA A 137 -8.61 3.57 16.86
C ALA A 137 -8.86 5.09 16.88
N ALA A 138 -7.97 5.87 16.25
CA ALA A 138 -8.16 7.32 16.14
C ALA A 138 -9.43 7.68 15.36
N SER A 139 -9.73 6.95 14.27
CA SER A 139 -10.97 7.15 13.52
C SER A 139 -12.21 6.77 14.35
N PHE A 140 -12.12 5.70 15.16
CA PHE A 140 -13.19 5.27 16.05
C PHE A 140 -13.47 6.33 17.13
N PHE A 141 -12.47 6.72 17.89
CA PHE A 141 -12.64 7.71 18.96
C PHE A 141 -13.04 9.09 18.43
N ALA A 142 -12.52 9.51 17.27
CA ALA A 142 -12.95 10.77 16.66
C ALA A 142 -14.45 10.72 16.28
N PHE A 143 -14.94 9.59 15.76
CA PHE A 143 -16.36 9.41 15.49
C PHE A 143 -17.19 9.44 16.77
N MET A 144 -16.73 8.82 17.85
CA MET A 144 -17.42 8.85 19.14
C MET A 144 -17.54 10.29 19.66
N GLN A 145 -16.45 11.07 19.59
CA GLN A 145 -16.47 12.49 19.98
C GLN A 145 -17.41 13.33 19.10
N ASP A 146 -17.41 13.09 17.78
CA ASP A 146 -18.30 13.78 16.84
C ASP A 146 -19.79 13.48 17.13
N LYS A 147 -20.07 12.41 17.86
CA LYS A 147 -21.40 12.01 18.34
C LYS A 147 -21.66 12.38 19.81
N GLY A 148 -20.77 13.15 20.44
CA GLY A 148 -20.94 13.63 21.81
C GLY A 148 -20.40 12.72 22.93
N ALA A 149 -19.74 11.60 22.59
CA ALA A 149 -19.13 10.73 23.59
C ALA A 149 -17.67 11.15 23.83
N TYR A 150 -17.41 11.81 24.94
CA TYR A 150 -16.09 12.34 25.31
C TYR A 150 -15.35 11.45 26.31
N THR A 151 -16.04 10.52 26.95
CA THR A 151 -15.46 9.53 27.85
C THR A 151 -15.76 8.11 27.37
N LEU A 152 -15.03 7.11 27.91
CA LEU A 152 -15.28 5.71 27.56
C LEU A 152 -16.68 5.26 28.03
N LYS A 153 -17.19 5.82 29.15
CA LYS A 153 -18.52 5.51 29.68
C LYS A 153 -19.65 5.96 28.75
N ASP A 154 -19.44 7.03 28.00
CA ASP A 154 -20.43 7.57 27.06
C ASP A 154 -20.58 6.68 25.82
N ILE A 155 -19.65 5.77 25.57
CA ILE A 155 -19.66 4.89 24.40
C ILE A 155 -20.64 3.74 24.64
N THR A 156 -21.79 3.79 23.94
CA THR A 156 -22.87 2.82 24.02
C THR A 156 -22.90 1.89 22.80
N GLU A 157 -23.59 0.77 22.92
CA GLU A 157 -23.75 -0.18 21.82
C GLU A 157 -24.38 0.43 20.55
N PRO A 158 -25.49 1.21 20.62
CA PRO A 158 -26.05 1.87 19.43
C PRO A 158 -25.06 2.80 18.75
N LEU A 159 -24.19 3.47 19.52
CA LEU A 159 -23.18 4.37 19.00
C LEU A 159 -22.09 3.58 18.27
N ILE A 160 -21.66 2.45 18.81
CA ILE A 160 -20.71 1.55 18.14
C ILE A 160 -21.31 0.97 16.87
N LEU A 161 -22.56 0.52 16.91
CA LEU A 161 -23.26 0.02 15.73
C LEU A 161 -23.29 1.07 14.61
N SER A 162 -23.58 2.33 14.92
CA SER A 162 -23.57 3.42 13.93
C SER A 162 -22.20 3.70 13.33
N TYR A 163 -21.10 3.33 14.02
CA TYR A 163 -19.76 3.40 13.45
C TYR A 163 -19.51 2.30 12.41
N PHE A 164 -20.04 1.09 12.63
CA PHE A 164 -19.82 -0.05 11.74
C PHE A 164 -20.85 -0.18 10.64
N TYR A 165 -22.09 0.31 10.84
CA TYR A 165 -23.21 0.17 9.93
C TYR A 165 -23.90 1.50 9.66
N ASP A 166 -24.51 1.60 8.47
CA ASP A 166 -25.46 2.64 8.09
C ASP A 166 -26.73 1.90 7.62
N GLY A 167 -27.71 1.79 8.50
CA GLY A 167 -28.82 0.88 8.31
C GLY A 167 -28.32 -0.57 8.14
N TRP A 168 -28.66 -1.20 7.03
CA TRP A 168 -28.22 -2.57 6.70
C TRP A 168 -26.85 -2.63 6.03
N LYS A 169 -26.28 -1.49 5.63
CA LYS A 169 -24.99 -1.42 4.92
C LYS A 169 -23.82 -1.41 5.89
N GLN A 170 -22.99 -2.45 5.79
CA GLN A 170 -21.73 -2.48 6.56
C GLN A 170 -20.72 -1.49 6.00
N LEU A 171 -20.33 -0.50 6.81
CA LEU A 171 -19.35 0.53 6.45
C LEU A 171 -17.91 0.09 6.71
N ARG A 172 -17.70 -0.68 7.79
CA ARG A 172 -16.37 -1.10 8.25
C ARG A 172 -16.35 -2.58 8.60
N GLY A 173 -15.32 -3.28 8.15
CA GLY A 173 -15.22 -4.73 8.30
C GLY A 173 -14.41 -5.17 9.50
N TYR A 174 -14.38 -6.49 9.70
CA TYR A 174 -13.65 -7.21 10.75
C TYR A 174 -12.21 -6.72 11.00
N SER A 175 -11.46 -6.40 9.94
CA SER A 175 -10.07 -5.93 10.08
C SER A 175 -9.95 -4.58 10.79
N CYS A 176 -10.97 -3.69 10.66
CA CYS A 176 -11.04 -2.43 11.39
C CYS A 176 -11.38 -2.70 12.86
N GLN A 177 -12.41 -3.49 13.12
CA GLN A 177 -12.81 -3.91 14.46
C GLN A 177 -11.64 -4.52 15.24
N ARG A 178 -10.98 -5.52 14.64
CA ARG A 178 -9.82 -6.18 15.25
C ARG A 178 -8.68 -5.23 15.59
N SER A 179 -8.46 -4.20 14.75
CA SER A 179 -7.45 -3.17 15.02
C SER A 179 -7.82 -2.31 16.22
N ILE A 180 -9.11 -1.94 16.36
CA ILE A 180 -9.62 -1.18 17.50
C ILE A 180 -9.55 -2.02 18.78
N SER A 181 -10.04 -3.27 18.76
CA SER A 181 -10.00 -4.17 19.91
C SER A 181 -8.58 -4.39 20.44
N ARG A 182 -7.58 -4.48 19.55
CA ARG A 182 -6.16 -4.59 19.97
C ARG A 182 -5.66 -3.36 20.70
N VAL A 183 -6.11 -2.17 20.31
CA VAL A 183 -5.78 -0.93 21.02
C VAL A 183 -6.44 -0.91 22.39
N LEU A 184 -7.72 -1.26 22.48
CA LEU A 184 -8.46 -1.32 23.74
C LEU A 184 -7.88 -2.37 24.70
N HIS A 185 -7.60 -3.60 24.22
CA HIS A 185 -6.98 -4.64 25.07
C HIS A 185 -5.54 -4.29 25.50
N SER A 186 -4.87 -3.35 24.86
CA SER A 186 -3.54 -2.94 25.31
C SER A 186 -3.55 -2.18 26.63
N THR A 187 -4.72 -1.69 27.06
CA THR A 187 -4.91 -0.96 28.32
C THR A 187 -4.95 -1.89 29.56
N LYS A 188 -4.73 -3.20 29.37
CA LYS A 188 -4.68 -4.15 30.49
C LYS A 188 -3.70 -3.70 31.57
N GLY A 189 -4.20 -3.54 32.80
CA GLY A 189 -3.46 -3.02 33.96
C GLY A 189 -3.60 -1.50 34.15
N LEU A 190 -4.33 -0.79 33.31
CA LEU A 190 -4.64 0.63 33.46
C LEU A 190 -6.01 0.85 34.10
N PRO A 191 -6.27 2.00 34.76
CA PRO A 191 -7.57 2.32 35.35
C PRO A 191 -8.76 2.28 34.40
N CYS A 192 -8.51 2.43 33.09
CA CYS A 192 -9.55 2.39 32.05
C CYS A 192 -9.79 1.00 31.45
N GLN A 193 -9.17 -0.06 31.99
CA GLN A 193 -9.26 -1.42 31.47
C GLN A 193 -10.69 -1.91 31.36
N GLU A 194 -11.46 -1.84 32.48
CA GLU A 194 -12.84 -2.34 32.53
C GLU A 194 -13.74 -1.73 31.47
N GLU A 195 -13.64 -0.40 31.27
CA GLU A 195 -14.42 0.28 30.25
C GLU A 195 -13.97 -0.09 28.82
N CYS A 196 -12.67 -0.30 28.61
CA CYS A 196 -12.15 -0.76 27.32
C CYS A 196 -12.60 -2.19 27.00
N GLU A 197 -12.64 -3.08 27.99
CA GLU A 197 -13.15 -4.44 27.86
C GLU A 197 -14.66 -4.42 27.57
N ARG A 198 -15.46 -3.65 28.33
CA ARG A 198 -16.88 -3.43 28.05
C ARG A 198 -17.14 -2.98 26.61
N ILE A 199 -16.35 -2.01 26.09
CA ILE A 199 -16.48 -1.57 24.72
C ILE A 199 -16.18 -2.71 23.74
N CYS A 200 -15.20 -3.57 24.01
CA CYS A 200 -14.92 -4.73 23.18
C CYS A 200 -16.08 -5.73 23.16
N ASP A 201 -16.71 -5.97 24.32
CA ASP A 201 -17.81 -6.93 24.49
C ASP A 201 -19.08 -6.51 23.75
N ILE A 202 -19.37 -5.21 23.70
CA ILE A 202 -20.53 -4.67 22.98
C ILE A 202 -20.26 -4.38 21.49
N MET A 203 -19.08 -4.76 20.94
CA MET A 203 -18.83 -4.66 19.50
C MET A 203 -19.63 -5.70 18.71
N PRO A 204 -20.15 -5.32 17.52
CA PRO A 204 -20.93 -6.26 16.71
C PRO A 204 -20.07 -7.44 16.24
N PRO A 205 -20.63 -8.66 16.15
CA PRO A 205 -19.93 -9.83 15.67
C PRO A 205 -19.70 -9.74 14.15
N LEU A 206 -18.59 -9.17 13.72
CA LEU A 206 -18.23 -9.05 12.32
C LEU A 206 -17.53 -10.31 11.82
N LYS A 207 -18.06 -10.90 10.77
CA LYS A 207 -17.43 -12.07 10.12
C LYS A 207 -16.16 -11.66 9.38
N ASN A 208 -15.11 -12.46 9.51
CA ASN A 208 -13.92 -12.33 8.68
C ASN A 208 -14.18 -13.00 7.31
N ILE A 209 -14.94 -12.33 6.46
CA ILE A 209 -15.24 -12.84 5.12
C ILE A 209 -13.95 -12.81 4.32
N ARG A 210 -13.43 -13.99 4.00
CA ARG A 210 -12.33 -14.14 3.04
C ARG A 210 -12.91 -13.86 1.65
N LYS A 211 -12.42 -12.82 1.01
CA LYS A 211 -12.76 -12.55 -0.40
C LYS A 211 -11.89 -13.45 -1.28
N ASN A 212 -12.52 -14.08 -2.26
CA ASN A 212 -11.78 -14.74 -3.32
C ASN A 212 -10.82 -13.74 -3.94
N PHE A 213 -9.59 -14.15 -4.17
CA PHE A 213 -8.59 -13.28 -4.74
C PHE A 213 -8.38 -13.63 -6.22
N ALA A 214 -8.13 -12.61 -7.04
CA ALA A 214 -7.81 -12.80 -8.43
C ALA A 214 -6.49 -13.57 -8.58
N ILE A 215 -6.46 -14.46 -9.55
CA ILE A 215 -5.28 -15.24 -10.00
C ILE A 215 -5.07 -14.88 -11.46
N LEU A 216 -3.82 -14.90 -11.92
CA LEU A 216 -3.51 -14.79 -13.34
C LEU A 216 -3.89 -16.11 -14.04
N SER A 217 -4.50 -16.03 -15.22
CA SER A 217 -4.70 -17.17 -16.09
C SER A 217 -3.41 -17.53 -16.84
N ASP A 218 -3.35 -18.74 -17.41
CA ASP A 218 -2.22 -19.16 -18.23
C ASP A 218 -2.10 -18.29 -19.49
N ASP A 219 -3.22 -17.82 -20.07
CA ASP A 219 -3.23 -16.87 -21.20
C ASP A 219 -2.65 -15.51 -20.81
N GLU A 220 -3.02 -14.98 -19.64
CA GLU A 220 -2.44 -13.73 -19.13
C GLU A 220 -0.94 -13.87 -18.91
N ILE A 221 -0.48 -15.00 -18.41
CA ILE A 221 0.95 -15.29 -18.26
C ILE A 221 1.67 -15.37 -19.61
N ALA A 222 1.07 -15.98 -20.61
CA ALA A 222 1.63 -16.02 -21.96
C ALA A 222 1.78 -14.61 -22.57
N ILE A 223 0.78 -13.75 -22.40
CA ILE A 223 0.83 -12.34 -22.81
C ILE A 223 1.96 -11.60 -22.08
N ILE A 224 2.09 -11.81 -20.75
CA ILE A 224 3.13 -11.20 -19.92
C ILE A 224 4.52 -11.67 -20.39
N ALA A 225 4.72 -12.96 -20.59
CA ALA A 225 6.00 -13.52 -21.06
C ALA A 225 6.39 -12.94 -22.42
N SER A 226 5.48 -12.95 -23.38
CA SER A 226 5.71 -12.37 -24.72
C SER A 226 6.04 -10.87 -24.64
N ALA A 227 5.38 -10.12 -23.76
CA ALA A 227 5.64 -8.68 -23.58
C ALA A 227 7.02 -8.40 -22.98
N LEU A 228 7.51 -9.29 -22.11
CA LEU A 228 8.86 -9.19 -21.53
C LEU A 228 9.95 -9.55 -22.54
N GLU A 229 9.73 -10.56 -23.36
CA GLU A 229 10.69 -11.01 -24.39
C GLU A 229 10.83 -9.96 -25.51
N ASN A 230 9.72 -9.50 -26.06
CA ASN A 230 9.70 -8.65 -27.25
C ASN A 230 9.86 -7.15 -26.93
N ASN A 231 10.10 -6.78 -25.70
CA ASN A 231 10.17 -5.38 -25.20
C ASN A 231 9.00 -4.48 -25.68
N LYS A 232 7.86 -5.08 -26.05
CA LYS A 232 6.66 -4.34 -26.50
C LYS A 232 6.13 -3.36 -25.46
N SER A 233 6.43 -3.63 -24.19
CA SER A 233 6.01 -2.79 -23.07
C SER A 233 6.87 -1.54 -22.87
N LYS A 234 7.99 -1.38 -23.57
CA LYS A 234 8.97 -0.28 -23.38
C LYS A 234 9.24 -0.05 -21.86
N LEU A 235 9.50 -1.12 -21.14
CA LEU A 235 9.90 -1.06 -19.74
C LEU A 235 11.38 -0.63 -19.65
N SER A 236 11.75 0.03 -18.56
CA SER A 236 13.14 0.14 -18.16
C SER A 236 13.68 -1.26 -17.80
N LEU A 237 14.99 -1.45 -17.94
CA LEU A 237 15.63 -2.76 -17.60
C LEU A 237 15.40 -3.12 -16.14
N ARG A 238 15.37 -2.12 -15.23
CA ARG A 238 15.01 -2.29 -13.83
C ARG A 238 13.60 -2.86 -13.68
N ASP A 239 12.62 -2.23 -14.33
CA ASP A 239 11.21 -2.61 -14.20
C ASP A 239 10.97 -3.99 -14.82
N LYS A 240 11.66 -4.31 -15.93
CA LYS A 240 11.68 -5.64 -16.56
C LYS A 240 12.21 -6.70 -15.59
N ALA A 241 13.38 -6.46 -14.96
CA ALA A 241 13.96 -7.38 -13.99
C ALA A 241 13.05 -7.60 -12.77
N VAL A 242 12.41 -6.55 -12.25
CA VAL A 242 11.44 -6.64 -11.13
C VAL A 242 10.27 -7.55 -11.48
N ILE A 243 9.67 -7.39 -12.66
CA ILE A 243 8.53 -8.22 -13.10
C ILE A 243 8.98 -9.67 -13.33
N THR A 244 10.12 -9.87 -13.98
CA THR A 244 10.67 -11.21 -14.23
C THR A 244 10.96 -11.95 -12.93
N ILE A 245 11.59 -11.31 -11.94
CA ILE A 245 11.79 -11.91 -10.61
C ILE A 245 10.45 -12.29 -9.99
N ALA A 246 9.48 -11.39 -9.98
CA ALA A 246 8.18 -11.66 -9.38
C ALA A 246 7.45 -12.83 -10.04
N MET A 247 7.52 -12.93 -11.37
CA MET A 247 6.87 -13.97 -12.18
C MET A 247 7.46 -15.35 -11.90
N TYR A 248 8.80 -15.46 -11.86
CA TYR A 248 9.47 -16.75 -11.79
C TYR A 248 9.81 -17.21 -10.37
N THR A 249 9.82 -16.31 -9.38
CA THR A 249 10.15 -16.65 -7.99
C THR A 249 8.98 -16.54 -7.03
N GLY A 250 7.93 -15.78 -7.39
CA GLY A 250 6.82 -15.48 -6.50
C GLY A 250 7.20 -14.67 -5.25
N LEU A 251 8.35 -14.02 -5.22
CA LEU A 251 8.82 -13.22 -4.10
C LEU A 251 7.82 -12.10 -3.75
N ARG A 252 7.75 -11.75 -2.46
CA ARG A 252 6.92 -10.61 -2.04
C ARG A 252 7.55 -9.30 -2.49
N GLY A 253 6.73 -8.31 -2.85
CA GLY A 253 7.23 -7.00 -3.25
C GLY A 253 8.13 -6.32 -2.22
N CYS A 254 7.96 -6.59 -0.93
CA CYS A 254 8.88 -6.09 0.12
C CYS A 254 10.24 -6.78 0.09
N ASP A 255 10.29 -8.04 -0.28
CA ASP A 255 11.53 -8.81 -0.38
C ASP A 255 12.29 -8.40 -1.64
N ILE A 256 11.61 -8.27 -2.79
CA ILE A 256 12.21 -7.72 -4.02
C ILE A 256 12.77 -6.31 -3.79
N ALA A 257 12.04 -5.43 -3.09
CA ALA A 257 12.50 -4.07 -2.80
C ALA A 257 13.75 -4.04 -1.90
N LYS A 258 13.93 -5.04 -1.06
CA LYS A 258 15.05 -5.14 -0.12
C LYS A 258 16.23 -5.98 -0.64
N MET A 259 16.07 -6.64 -1.78
CA MET A 259 17.18 -7.44 -2.37
C MET A 259 18.44 -6.61 -2.50
N THR A 260 19.57 -7.26 -2.23
CA THR A 260 20.91 -6.74 -2.47
C THR A 260 21.58 -7.54 -3.60
N ILE A 261 22.70 -7.04 -4.10
CA ILE A 261 23.45 -7.75 -5.16
C ILE A 261 23.94 -9.10 -4.64
N GLU A 262 24.34 -9.17 -3.37
CA GLU A 262 24.85 -10.36 -2.71
C GLU A 262 23.78 -11.46 -2.49
N ASN A 263 22.52 -11.12 -2.67
CA ASN A 263 21.47 -12.14 -2.63
C ASN A 263 21.46 -13.04 -3.86
N ILE A 264 22.24 -12.69 -4.90
CA ILE A 264 22.28 -13.40 -6.17
C ILE A 264 23.64 -14.01 -6.35
N ASP A 265 23.66 -15.31 -6.40
CA ASP A 265 24.83 -16.10 -6.70
C ASP A 265 24.71 -16.61 -8.15
N PHE A 266 25.52 -16.02 -9.05
CA PHE A 266 25.55 -16.38 -10.46
C PHE A 266 26.40 -17.63 -10.76
N GLU A 267 27.26 -18.06 -9.80
CA GLU A 267 28.09 -19.23 -9.95
C GLU A 267 27.33 -20.49 -9.55
N LEU A 268 26.55 -20.41 -8.47
CA LEU A 268 25.74 -21.52 -7.96
C LEU A 268 24.31 -21.50 -8.50
N ASP A 269 23.93 -20.52 -9.32
CA ASP A 269 22.57 -20.30 -9.82
C ASP A 269 21.50 -20.25 -8.70
N LEU A 270 21.79 -19.46 -7.64
CA LEU A 270 20.93 -19.35 -6.48
C LEU A 270 20.54 -17.89 -6.16
N ILE A 271 19.34 -17.74 -5.63
CA ILE A 271 18.88 -16.52 -4.95
C ILE A 271 18.71 -16.84 -3.48
N THR A 272 19.49 -16.20 -2.62
CA THR A 272 19.45 -16.41 -1.16
C THR A 272 19.09 -15.10 -0.47
N LEU A 273 18.00 -15.09 0.31
CA LEU A 273 17.57 -13.91 1.04
C LEU A 273 16.84 -14.26 2.35
N GLU A 274 16.83 -13.31 3.29
CA GLU A 274 15.94 -13.36 4.45
C GLU A 274 14.64 -12.59 4.15
N GLN A 275 13.51 -13.25 4.34
CA GLN A 275 12.21 -12.65 4.06
C GLN A 275 11.87 -11.56 5.11
N SER A 276 11.49 -10.39 4.64
CA SER A 276 11.21 -9.21 5.48
C SER A 276 10.03 -9.38 6.45
N LYS A 277 9.10 -10.27 6.14
CA LYS A 277 7.88 -10.47 6.94
C LYS A 277 7.99 -11.64 7.91
N THR A 278 8.68 -12.68 7.53
CA THR A 278 8.73 -13.95 8.25
C THR A 278 10.08 -14.21 8.90
N HIS A 279 11.10 -13.44 8.53
CA HIS A 279 12.49 -13.62 8.94
C HIS A 279 13.05 -15.03 8.66
N GLN A 280 12.43 -15.73 7.68
CA GLN A 280 12.92 -17.02 7.23
C GLN A 280 13.95 -16.85 6.12
N LYS A 281 15.02 -17.64 6.20
CA LYS A 281 15.96 -17.76 5.10
C LYS A 281 15.29 -18.51 3.96
N LEU A 282 15.33 -17.95 2.76
CA LEU A 282 14.78 -18.52 1.55
C LEU A 282 15.89 -18.69 0.54
N VAL A 283 15.98 -19.89 -0.02
CA VAL A 283 16.89 -20.25 -1.11
C VAL A 283 16.07 -20.68 -2.29
N LEU A 284 16.24 -20.03 -3.42
CA LEU A 284 15.51 -20.29 -4.67
C LEU A 284 16.51 -20.47 -5.81
N PRO A 285 16.18 -21.29 -6.84
CA PRO A 285 17.00 -21.38 -8.03
C PRO A 285 16.97 -20.05 -8.82
N LEU A 286 18.12 -19.61 -9.28
CA LEU A 286 18.27 -18.51 -10.22
C LEU A 286 18.09 -19.04 -11.64
N ARG A 287 16.88 -18.93 -12.16
CA ARG A 287 16.62 -19.32 -13.56
C ARG A 287 17.34 -18.38 -14.52
N ALA A 288 17.87 -18.90 -15.63
CA ALA A 288 18.61 -18.13 -16.62
C ALA A 288 17.88 -16.87 -17.09
N VAL A 289 16.55 -16.93 -17.31
CA VAL A 289 15.75 -15.76 -17.68
C VAL A 289 15.77 -14.66 -16.63
N VAL A 290 15.80 -15.03 -15.34
CA VAL A 290 15.89 -14.07 -14.23
C VAL A 290 17.30 -13.50 -14.14
N GLY A 291 18.32 -14.36 -14.17
CA GLY A 291 19.73 -13.97 -14.12
C GLY A 291 20.10 -13.02 -15.25
N ASN A 292 19.69 -13.32 -16.49
CA ASN A 292 19.95 -12.50 -17.66
C ASN A 292 19.33 -11.10 -17.56
N THR A 293 18.06 -10.99 -17.12
CA THR A 293 17.42 -9.68 -16.97
C THR A 293 18.03 -8.86 -15.84
N ILE A 294 18.48 -9.49 -14.75
CA ILE A 294 19.21 -8.81 -13.68
C ILE A 294 20.56 -8.33 -14.19
N MET A 295 21.28 -9.16 -14.91
CA MET A 295 22.62 -8.82 -15.45
C MET A 295 22.52 -7.68 -16.46
N GLU A 296 21.51 -7.70 -17.35
CA GLU A 296 21.22 -6.63 -18.30
C GLU A 296 21.00 -5.30 -17.57
N TYR A 297 20.17 -5.29 -16.53
CA TYR A 297 19.94 -4.11 -15.68
C TYR A 297 21.21 -3.62 -14.98
N LEU A 298 21.99 -4.53 -14.39
CA LEU A 298 23.24 -4.18 -13.70
C LEU A 298 24.30 -3.57 -14.62
N LYS A 299 24.38 -4.05 -15.87
CA LYS A 299 25.37 -3.59 -16.86
C LYS A 299 24.98 -2.26 -17.49
N GLU A 300 23.72 -2.09 -17.85
CA GLU A 300 23.31 -1.04 -18.78
C GLU A 300 22.55 0.10 -18.12
N GLU A 301 21.76 -0.16 -17.07
CA GLU A 301 20.88 0.89 -16.50
C GLU A 301 21.24 1.25 -15.06
N ARG A 302 21.74 0.30 -14.25
CA ARG A 302 22.05 0.57 -12.85
C ARG A 302 23.26 1.51 -12.76
N PRO A 303 23.16 2.66 -12.05
CA PRO A 303 24.29 3.56 -11.85
C PRO A 303 25.47 2.83 -11.19
N LYS A 304 26.67 3.05 -11.74
CA LYS A 304 27.89 2.33 -11.28
C LYS A 304 28.51 2.93 -10.03
N ASN A 305 28.40 4.25 -9.86
CA ASN A 305 29.07 5.01 -8.77
C ASN A 305 28.11 5.28 -7.61
N ILE A 306 27.47 4.23 -7.09
CA ILE A 306 26.54 4.33 -5.95
C ILE A 306 27.04 3.48 -4.78
N LYS A 307 26.87 3.97 -3.56
CA LYS A 307 27.30 3.28 -2.33
C LYS A 307 26.34 2.18 -1.90
N THR A 308 25.07 2.29 -2.29
CA THR A 308 24.06 1.31 -1.89
C THR A 308 24.30 -0.06 -2.52
N ARG A 309 24.23 -1.10 -1.69
CA ARG A 309 24.26 -2.50 -2.13
C ARG A 309 22.92 -3.04 -2.60
N ARG A 310 21.85 -2.23 -2.51
CA ARG A 310 20.51 -2.62 -2.99
C ARG A 310 20.55 -2.94 -4.48
N LEU A 311 19.94 -4.06 -4.84
CA LEU A 311 19.86 -4.48 -6.25
C LEU A 311 19.10 -3.43 -7.06
N PHE A 312 17.93 -3.05 -6.61
CA PHE A 312 17.08 -2.06 -7.27
C PHE A 312 17.16 -0.70 -6.58
N THR A 313 17.40 0.32 -7.39
CA THR A 313 17.57 1.69 -6.92
C THR A 313 16.47 2.59 -7.44
N HIS A 314 16.32 3.75 -6.79
CA HIS A 314 15.36 4.75 -7.25
C HIS A 314 15.90 5.48 -8.48
N LEU A 315 15.03 5.76 -9.49
CA LEU A 315 15.45 6.38 -10.76
C LEU A 315 16.09 7.77 -10.61
N TYR A 316 15.61 8.54 -9.63
CA TYR A 316 16.02 9.94 -9.46
C TYR A 316 16.99 10.18 -8.29
N ASP A 317 17.12 9.19 -7.41
CA ASP A 317 18.04 9.22 -6.29
C ASP A 317 18.55 7.79 -6.07
N PRO A 318 19.58 7.39 -6.82
CA PRO A 318 20.09 6.03 -6.81
C PRO A 318 20.62 5.54 -5.46
N GLU A 319 20.98 6.45 -4.56
CA GLU A 319 21.41 6.07 -3.20
C GLU A 319 20.24 5.65 -2.31
N LYS A 320 19.03 6.08 -2.63
CA LYS A 320 17.84 5.67 -1.86
C LYS A 320 17.28 4.34 -2.33
N PRO A 321 16.95 3.43 -1.40
CA PRO A 321 16.31 2.17 -1.73
C PRO A 321 14.89 2.39 -2.24
N ILE A 322 14.45 1.56 -3.21
CA ILE A 322 13.06 1.57 -3.62
C ILE A 322 12.15 1.02 -2.52
N SER A 323 10.95 1.56 -2.43
CA SER A 323 9.95 1.07 -1.49
C SER A 323 9.10 -0.06 -2.09
N PRO A 324 8.47 -0.92 -1.26
CA PRO A 324 7.50 -1.91 -1.74
C PRO A 324 6.33 -1.30 -2.53
N SER A 325 6.02 -0.03 -2.27
CA SER A 325 5.00 0.72 -3.03
C SER A 325 5.42 0.96 -4.47
N ILE A 326 6.71 1.22 -4.72
CA ILE A 326 7.26 1.39 -6.08
C ILE A 326 7.16 0.06 -6.85
N ILE A 327 7.48 -1.06 -6.22
CA ILE A 327 7.30 -2.39 -6.82
C ILE A 327 5.85 -2.61 -7.26
N GLY A 328 4.89 -2.26 -6.40
CA GLY A 328 3.46 -2.33 -6.74
C GLY A 328 3.04 -1.38 -7.87
N GLN A 329 3.67 -0.21 -7.99
CA GLN A 329 3.43 0.73 -9.09
C GLN A 329 4.03 0.23 -10.41
N ILE A 330 5.20 -0.39 -10.38
CA ILE A 330 5.83 -1.02 -11.56
C ILE A 330 4.88 -2.06 -12.14
N SER A 331 4.37 -2.98 -11.30
CA SER A 331 3.42 -4.00 -11.73
C SER A 331 2.16 -3.40 -12.37
N ARG A 332 1.53 -2.41 -11.73
CA ARG A 332 0.33 -1.77 -12.27
C ARG A 332 0.58 -1.11 -13.61
N ARG A 333 1.64 -0.29 -13.73
CA ARG A 333 2.02 0.34 -15.00
C ARG A 333 2.30 -0.68 -16.10
N PHE A 334 2.89 -1.81 -15.74
CA PHE A 334 3.13 -2.89 -16.67
C PHE A 334 1.82 -3.48 -17.19
N PHE A 335 0.88 -3.86 -16.31
CA PHE A 335 -0.42 -4.38 -16.71
C PHE A 335 -1.22 -3.38 -17.57
N ASP A 336 -1.18 -2.09 -17.20
CA ASP A 336 -1.81 -1.04 -17.99
C ASP A 336 -1.23 -0.95 -19.42
N LYS A 337 0.11 -1.04 -19.55
CA LYS A 337 0.81 -0.98 -20.83
C LYS A 337 0.52 -2.15 -21.76
N ILE A 338 0.42 -3.35 -21.22
CA ILE A 338 0.12 -4.56 -22.01
C ILE A 338 -1.38 -4.79 -22.18
N GLY A 339 -2.21 -3.96 -21.60
CA GLY A 339 -3.64 -3.92 -21.84
C GLY A 339 -4.46 -4.97 -21.09
N ILE A 340 -3.88 -5.66 -20.10
CA ILE A 340 -4.61 -6.63 -19.28
C ILE A 340 -5.07 -6.00 -17.96
N ARG A 341 -6.19 -6.47 -17.41
CA ARG A 341 -6.75 -6.08 -16.11
C ARG A 341 -6.95 -4.57 -15.90
N LYS A 342 -7.27 -3.82 -16.94
CA LYS A 342 -7.47 -2.37 -16.88
C LYS A 342 -8.61 -1.95 -15.93
N GLU A 343 -9.69 -2.71 -15.91
CA GLU A 343 -10.90 -2.44 -15.13
C GLU A 343 -10.91 -3.16 -13.78
N GLU A 344 -9.97 -4.07 -13.55
CA GLU A 344 -9.92 -4.85 -12.33
C GLU A 344 -9.13 -4.16 -11.22
N CYS A 345 -9.67 -4.17 -10.00
CA CYS A 345 -8.99 -3.59 -8.83
C CYS A 345 -7.71 -4.36 -8.41
N GLN A 346 -7.46 -5.56 -8.94
CA GLN A 346 -6.36 -6.43 -8.54
C GLN A 346 -5.33 -6.60 -9.66
N ASN A 347 -4.43 -5.64 -9.78
CA ASN A 347 -3.33 -5.60 -10.76
C ASN A 347 -1.94 -5.42 -10.12
N GLY A 348 -1.76 -5.90 -8.90
CA GLY A 348 -0.52 -5.73 -8.14
C GLY A 348 0.43 -6.92 -8.26
N ILE A 349 1.70 -6.71 -7.86
CA ILE A 349 2.79 -7.70 -7.89
C ILE A 349 2.45 -9.04 -7.20
N ARG A 350 1.50 -9.04 -6.26
CA ARG A 350 1.05 -10.26 -5.57
C ARG A 350 0.39 -11.28 -6.47
N LEU A 351 -0.11 -10.88 -7.64
CA LEU A 351 -0.74 -11.78 -8.60
C LEU A 351 0.23 -12.86 -9.09
N PHE A 352 1.49 -12.48 -9.32
CA PHE A 352 2.51 -13.45 -9.72
C PHE A 352 2.75 -14.53 -8.67
N ARG A 353 2.81 -14.13 -7.40
CA ARG A 353 2.95 -15.07 -6.29
C ARG A 353 1.74 -15.99 -6.16
N ARG A 354 0.54 -15.44 -6.34
CA ARG A 354 -0.70 -16.22 -6.31
C ARG A 354 -0.74 -17.24 -7.46
N TYR A 355 -0.43 -16.79 -8.67
CA TYR A 355 -0.33 -17.67 -9.82
C TYR A 355 0.67 -18.80 -9.59
N LEU A 356 1.89 -18.49 -9.15
CA LEU A 356 2.90 -19.52 -8.90
C LEU A 356 2.45 -20.54 -7.85
N ALA A 357 1.87 -20.09 -6.74
CA ALA A 357 1.38 -20.99 -5.70
C ALA A 357 0.26 -21.90 -6.21
N THR A 358 -0.73 -21.34 -6.94
CA THR A 358 -1.82 -22.12 -7.53
C THR A 358 -1.31 -23.09 -8.60
N LYS A 359 -0.36 -22.64 -9.44
CA LYS A 359 0.23 -23.50 -10.48
C LYS A 359 1.03 -24.65 -9.90
N LEU A 360 1.75 -24.45 -8.80
CA LEU A 360 2.44 -25.53 -8.10
C LEU A 360 1.45 -26.52 -7.49
N LEU A 361 0.33 -26.06 -6.92
CA LEU A 361 -0.76 -26.91 -6.43
C LEU A 361 -1.37 -27.73 -7.56
N SER A 362 -1.75 -27.09 -8.66
CA SER A 362 -2.36 -27.78 -9.81
C SER A 362 -1.42 -28.78 -10.50
N ASN A 363 -0.11 -28.66 -10.30
CA ASN A 363 0.88 -29.65 -10.74
C ASN A 363 1.16 -30.73 -9.69
N GLY A 364 0.34 -30.87 -8.66
CA GLY A 364 0.46 -31.92 -7.65
C GLY A 364 1.57 -31.74 -6.62
N ILE A 365 2.18 -30.53 -6.55
CA ILE A 365 3.19 -30.25 -5.51
C ILE A 365 2.49 -30.14 -4.16
N THR A 366 2.98 -30.88 -3.18
CA THR A 366 2.34 -30.91 -1.86
C THR A 366 2.36 -29.54 -1.16
N PRO A 367 1.33 -29.20 -0.38
CA PRO A 367 1.21 -27.91 0.34
C PRO A 367 2.44 -27.60 1.21
N ARG A 368 3.11 -28.59 1.76
CA ARG A 368 4.31 -28.41 2.57
C ARG A 368 5.45 -27.81 1.76
N TYR A 369 5.79 -28.40 0.61
CA TYR A 369 6.85 -27.89 -0.26
C TYR A 369 6.51 -26.50 -0.82
N ILE A 370 5.24 -26.26 -1.15
CA ILE A 370 4.82 -24.93 -1.59
C ILE A 370 5.00 -23.90 -0.47
N SER A 371 4.70 -24.26 0.79
CA SER A 371 4.93 -23.39 1.94
C SER A 371 6.41 -23.06 2.12
N GLU A 372 7.30 -24.04 1.94
CA GLU A 372 8.74 -23.84 2.01
C GLU A 372 9.23 -22.91 0.89
N ILE A 373 8.87 -23.18 -0.37
CA ILE A 373 9.19 -22.33 -1.54
C ILE A 373 8.69 -20.91 -1.37
N MET A 374 7.49 -20.74 -0.80
CA MET A 374 6.90 -19.43 -0.55
C MET A 374 7.42 -18.76 0.72
N GLY A 375 8.12 -19.49 1.61
CA GLY A 375 8.54 -19.02 2.92
C GLY A 375 7.33 -18.64 3.80
N HIS A 376 6.39 -19.55 3.94
CA HIS A 376 5.27 -19.44 4.86
C HIS A 376 5.66 -20.03 6.22
N ILE A 377 5.32 -19.35 7.32
CA ILE A 377 5.48 -19.90 8.68
C ILE A 377 4.30 -20.81 9.03
N SER A 378 3.07 -20.34 8.70
CA SER A 378 1.85 -21.09 9.00
C SER A 378 1.37 -21.83 7.76
N PRO A 379 1.07 -23.13 7.87
CA PRO A 379 0.42 -23.90 6.81
C PRO A 379 -0.89 -23.27 6.31
N GLU A 380 -1.65 -22.65 7.23
CA GLU A 380 -2.90 -21.93 6.91
C GLU A 380 -2.72 -20.79 5.90
N SER A 381 -1.47 -20.33 5.69
CA SER A 381 -1.17 -19.33 4.67
C SER A 381 -1.46 -19.81 3.25
N LEU A 382 -1.58 -21.11 3.04
CA LEU A 382 -1.94 -21.73 1.75
C LEU A 382 -3.45 -21.89 1.55
N ASN A 383 -4.26 -21.89 2.61
CA ASN A 383 -5.70 -22.09 2.47
C ASN A 383 -6.35 -21.23 1.37
N PRO A 384 -6.01 -19.92 1.21
CA PRO A 384 -6.59 -19.13 0.13
C PRO A 384 -6.24 -19.63 -1.27
N TYR A 385 -5.13 -20.34 -1.45
CA TYR A 385 -4.75 -20.92 -2.75
C TYR A 385 -5.43 -22.26 -2.98
N ILE A 386 -5.61 -23.05 -1.91
CA ILE A 386 -6.37 -24.30 -1.93
C ILE A 386 -7.85 -24.00 -2.24
N ASP A 387 -8.44 -22.99 -1.57
CA ASP A 387 -9.82 -22.54 -1.82
C ASP A 387 -10.04 -22.07 -3.28
N ALA A 388 -8.98 -21.69 -3.97
CA ALA A 388 -9.01 -21.21 -5.36
C ALA A 388 -8.69 -22.32 -6.38
N ASP A 389 -8.32 -23.51 -5.95
CA ASP A 389 -8.02 -24.65 -6.80
C ASP A 389 -9.30 -25.43 -7.15
N ILE A 390 -10.10 -24.81 -8.02
CA ILE A 390 -11.40 -25.35 -8.44
C ILE A 390 -11.25 -26.71 -9.16
N VAL A 391 -10.11 -26.96 -9.80
CA VAL A 391 -9.89 -28.22 -10.56
C VAL A 391 -9.90 -29.39 -9.60
N HIS A 392 -9.05 -29.40 -8.58
CA HIS A 392 -9.01 -30.50 -7.59
C HIS A 392 -10.23 -30.48 -6.65
N LEU A 393 -10.83 -29.30 -6.38
CA LEU A 393 -12.07 -29.25 -5.62
C LEU A 393 -13.24 -29.96 -6.35
N ARG A 394 -13.27 -29.92 -7.68
CA ARG A 394 -14.27 -30.69 -8.46
C ARG A 394 -14.06 -32.18 -8.37
N GLU A 395 -12.83 -32.67 -8.24
CA GLU A 395 -12.52 -34.08 -8.03
C GLU A 395 -13.04 -34.59 -6.67
N CYS A 396 -13.16 -33.71 -5.69
CA CYS A 396 -13.74 -34.02 -4.39
C CYS A 396 -15.27 -34.01 -4.39
N GLY A 397 -15.90 -33.58 -5.49
CA GLY A 397 -17.35 -33.52 -5.63
C GLY A 397 -17.96 -34.92 -5.59
N ILE A 398 -19.05 -35.10 -4.83
CA ILE A 398 -19.83 -36.33 -4.88
C ILE A 398 -20.50 -36.40 -6.27
N ASP A 399 -20.36 -37.55 -6.95
CA ASP A 399 -21.09 -37.76 -8.18
C ASP A 399 -22.59 -37.85 -7.90
N ILE A 400 -23.32 -36.80 -8.33
CA ILE A 400 -24.76 -36.68 -8.19
C ILE A 400 -25.50 -37.04 -9.47
N SER A 401 -24.83 -37.58 -10.48
CA SER A 401 -25.44 -37.97 -11.78
C SER A 401 -26.56 -38.98 -11.64
N ILE A 402 -26.51 -39.79 -10.57
CA ILE A 402 -27.57 -40.78 -10.23
C ILE A 402 -28.82 -40.10 -9.59
N TYR A 403 -28.73 -38.82 -9.19
CA TYR A 403 -29.81 -38.04 -8.67
C TYR A 403 -30.05 -36.82 -9.56
N PRO A 404 -30.63 -36.99 -10.75
CA PRO A 404 -30.85 -35.86 -11.66
C PRO A 404 -31.79 -34.86 -11.02
N VAL A 405 -31.37 -33.63 -10.96
CA VAL A 405 -32.22 -32.52 -10.49
C VAL A 405 -33.17 -32.20 -11.64
N GLY A 406 -34.48 -32.16 -11.38
CA GLY A 406 -35.47 -31.76 -12.39
C GLY A 406 -35.19 -30.33 -12.86
N GLU A 407 -35.41 -30.06 -14.15
CA GLU A 407 -35.15 -28.71 -14.75
C GLU A 407 -35.91 -27.59 -14.04
N GLU A 408 -37.04 -27.89 -13.38
CA GLU A 408 -37.84 -26.95 -12.60
C GLU A 408 -37.17 -26.34 -11.37
N VAL A 409 -36.04 -26.87 -10.92
CA VAL A 409 -35.34 -26.34 -9.73
C VAL A 409 -34.49 -25.10 -10.04
N PHE A 410 -34.23 -24.82 -11.29
CA PHE A 410 -33.41 -23.67 -11.73
C PHE A 410 -34.23 -22.51 -12.31
N ASP A 411 -35.56 -22.66 -12.42
CA ASP A 411 -36.49 -21.60 -12.83
C ASP A 411 -36.95 -20.79 -11.60
N VAL A 412 -36.03 -19.95 -11.04
CA VAL A 412 -36.32 -18.97 -9.98
C VAL A 412 -35.84 -17.60 -10.41
#